data_27d774e9e5d69c919cb8b30e9fd6b927
#
_entry.id   27d774e9e5d69c919cb8b30e9fd6b927
#
_cell.length_a   1.000
_cell.length_b   1.000
_cell.length_c   1.000
_cell.angle_alpha   90.00
_cell.angle_beta   90.00
_cell.angle_gamma   90.00
#
_symmetry.space_group_name_H-M   'P 1'
#
loop_
_entity.id
_entity.type
_entity.pdbx_description
1 polymer ?
#
loop_
_entity_poly.entity_id
_entity_poly.type
_entity_poly.pdbx_seq_one_letter_code
_entity_poly.pdbx_strand_id
1 'polypeptide(L)'
;SVWNSGKVYSSQSQLVSTKGADIRPDNSFNYSWRVRVWDETDTPSEWSSEAKFRAVPERLSSGQWIGAITRQNAHLPEGRKFHGGELKKPEVKAAWEAVDTLAKKSICLRRTFQVGDATEGGTNRKPGKKIVEATAYVCGLGFYEFSLNGKKVGNSEFAPLWSDYDKTVYYNTY
;
A
#
# COMPACT_ATOMS: atom_id res chain seq x y z
N SER A 1 13.99 -18.64 15.14
CA SER A 1 13.67 -18.66 13.70
C SER A 1 12.24 -19.17 13.56
N VAL A 2 11.41 -18.43 12.82
CA VAL A 2 10.03 -18.82 12.55
C VAL A 2 9.98 -19.82 11.39
N TRP A 3 10.94 -19.74 10.48
CA TRP A 3 11.03 -20.58 9.29
C TRP A 3 12.45 -20.62 8.75
N ASN A 4 12.79 -21.75 8.14
CA ASN A 4 14.05 -21.96 7.44
C ASN A 4 13.79 -22.96 6.29
N SER A 5 14.11 -22.57 5.06
CA SER A 5 13.94 -23.44 3.89
C SER A 5 14.95 -24.61 3.88
N GLY A 6 15.99 -24.51 4.65
CA GLY A 6 17.19 -25.31 4.39
C GLY A 6 17.83 -24.94 3.04
N LYS A 7 18.72 -25.77 2.56
CA LYS A 7 19.29 -25.65 1.22
C LYS A 7 18.30 -26.14 0.18
N VAL A 8 17.98 -25.29 -0.81
CA VAL A 8 17.05 -25.60 -1.90
C VAL A 8 17.75 -25.44 -3.23
N TYR A 9 17.69 -26.45 -4.08
CA TYR A 9 18.18 -26.38 -5.46
C TYR A 9 17.09 -25.79 -6.33
N SER A 10 17.22 -24.52 -6.68
CA SER A 10 16.22 -23.80 -7.45
C SER A 10 16.82 -22.58 -8.14
N SER A 11 16.37 -22.28 -9.34
CA SER A 11 16.65 -21.01 -10.02
C SER A 11 15.61 -19.92 -9.67
N GLN A 12 14.66 -20.21 -8.80
CA GLN A 12 13.62 -19.25 -8.39
C GLN A 12 14.24 -18.15 -7.53
N SER A 13 14.17 -16.91 -8.00
CA SER A 13 14.67 -15.72 -7.29
C SER A 13 13.57 -14.83 -6.71
N GLN A 14 12.31 -15.09 -7.05
CA GLN A 14 11.15 -14.30 -6.62
C GLN A 14 10.01 -15.21 -6.16
N LEU A 15 9.12 -14.68 -5.35
CA LEU A 15 7.92 -15.36 -4.87
C LEU A 15 8.22 -16.71 -4.19
N VAL A 16 9.34 -16.80 -3.49
CA VAL A 16 9.69 -18.00 -2.74
C VAL A 16 8.69 -18.20 -1.60
N SER A 17 7.99 -19.34 -1.63
CA SER A 17 6.96 -19.64 -0.64
C SER A 17 7.55 -20.02 0.70
N THR A 18 7.04 -19.42 1.76
CA THR A 18 7.34 -19.74 3.15
C THR A 18 6.31 -20.73 3.74
N LYS A 19 5.91 -21.74 2.97
CA LYS A 19 4.92 -22.74 3.43
C LYS A 19 5.29 -23.28 4.80
N GLY A 20 4.33 -23.22 5.74
CA GLY A 20 4.52 -23.68 7.12
C GLY A 20 5.15 -22.64 8.06
N ALA A 21 5.48 -21.44 7.61
CA ALA A 21 5.86 -20.37 8.52
C ALA A 21 4.65 -19.84 9.29
N ASP A 22 4.77 -19.70 10.60
CA ASP A 22 3.77 -19.04 11.46
C ASP A 22 3.93 -17.51 11.36
N ILE A 23 3.54 -16.95 10.21
CA ILE A 23 3.52 -15.52 9.99
C ILE A 23 2.12 -15.00 10.31
N ARG A 24 1.99 -14.23 11.37
CA ARG A 24 0.71 -13.71 11.86
C ARG A 24 0.38 -12.36 11.23
N PRO A 25 -0.79 -12.24 10.58
CA PRO A 25 -1.20 -11.01 9.90
C PRO A 25 -1.87 -10.01 10.86
N ASP A 26 -1.26 -9.75 12.02
CA ASP A 26 -1.85 -8.90 13.06
C ASP A 26 -1.01 -7.67 13.44
N ASN A 27 0.09 -7.42 12.73
CA ASN A 27 1.08 -6.39 13.05
C ASN A 27 1.77 -6.52 14.42
N SER A 28 1.51 -7.57 15.17
CA SER A 28 2.09 -7.75 16.50
C SER A 28 3.59 -7.99 16.42
N PHE A 29 4.07 -8.44 15.26
CA PHE A 29 5.45 -8.85 15.11
C PHE A 29 6.13 -8.18 13.92
N ASN A 30 7.36 -7.76 14.14
CA ASN A 30 8.31 -7.45 13.09
C ASN A 30 9.03 -8.74 12.71
N TYR A 31 8.99 -9.07 11.45
CA TYR A 31 9.73 -10.19 10.89
C TYR A 31 10.98 -9.67 10.20
N SER A 32 12.05 -10.48 10.27
CA SER A 32 13.24 -10.26 9.47
C SER A 32 13.61 -11.53 8.72
N TRP A 33 14.27 -11.35 7.60
CA TRP A 33 14.77 -12.46 6.80
C TRP A 33 16.15 -12.15 6.24
N ARG A 34 16.87 -13.18 5.93
CA ARG A 34 18.16 -13.14 5.26
C ARG A 34 18.31 -14.37 4.38
N VAL A 35 19.11 -14.30 3.37
CA VAL A 35 19.41 -15.40 2.45
C VAL A 35 20.90 -15.62 2.35
N ARG A 36 21.28 -16.81 1.95
CA ARG A 36 22.61 -17.15 1.44
C ARG A 36 22.46 -18.09 0.26
N VAL A 37 23.45 -18.11 -0.59
CA VAL A 37 23.54 -18.99 -1.75
C VAL A 37 24.71 -19.94 -1.61
N TRP A 38 24.71 -20.99 -2.38
CA TRP A 38 25.82 -21.93 -2.48
C TRP A 38 26.33 -21.88 -3.91
N ASP A 39 27.64 -21.91 -4.04
CA ASP A 39 28.30 -21.99 -5.34
C ASP A 39 28.28 -23.41 -5.91
N GLU A 40 28.89 -23.59 -7.09
CA GLU A 40 29.02 -24.86 -7.78
C GLU A 40 29.88 -25.92 -7.03
N THR A 41 30.69 -25.49 -6.08
CA THR A 41 31.49 -26.36 -5.19
C THR A 41 30.77 -26.68 -3.90
N ASP A 42 29.50 -26.29 -3.77
CA ASP A 42 28.67 -26.48 -2.57
C ASP A 42 29.14 -25.64 -1.34
N THR A 43 29.93 -24.61 -1.60
CA THR A 43 30.42 -23.70 -0.57
C THR A 43 29.41 -22.61 -0.33
N PRO A 44 28.93 -22.38 0.93
CA PRO A 44 27.97 -21.34 1.23
C PRO A 44 28.61 -19.96 1.22
N SER A 45 27.89 -18.97 0.71
CA SER A 45 28.20 -17.55 0.88
C SER A 45 27.99 -17.12 2.34
N GLU A 46 28.49 -15.95 2.68
CA GLU A 46 28.01 -15.23 3.86
C GLU A 46 26.51 -14.94 3.76
N TRP A 47 25.87 -14.73 4.90
CA TRP A 47 24.48 -14.31 4.93
C TRP A 47 24.33 -12.88 4.37
N SER A 48 23.24 -12.64 3.65
CA SER A 48 22.86 -11.29 3.27
C SER A 48 22.65 -10.40 4.51
N SER A 49 22.65 -9.10 4.32
CA SER A 49 22.11 -8.17 5.29
C SER A 49 20.67 -8.54 5.63
N GLU A 50 20.24 -8.20 6.84
CA GLU A 50 18.89 -8.46 7.30
C GLU A 50 17.88 -7.50 6.64
N ALA A 51 16.85 -8.03 6.02
CA ALA A 51 15.70 -7.29 5.54
C ALA A 51 14.51 -7.50 6.48
N LYS A 52 13.66 -6.49 6.65
CA LYS A 52 12.54 -6.51 7.59
C LYS A 52 11.22 -6.36 6.85
N PHE A 53 10.19 -6.99 7.40
CA PHE A 53 8.81 -6.81 6.94
C PHE A 53 7.82 -6.99 8.09
N ARG A 54 6.59 -6.53 7.87
CA ARG A 54 5.44 -6.81 8.72
C ARG A 54 4.36 -7.48 7.90
N ALA A 55 3.68 -8.45 8.52
CA ALA A 55 2.48 -8.99 7.93
C ALA A 55 1.33 -7.97 8.07
N VAL A 56 0.53 -7.87 7.02
CA VAL A 56 -0.56 -6.90 6.95
C VAL A 56 -1.77 -7.42 7.70
N PRO A 57 -2.45 -6.61 8.54
CA PRO A 57 -3.68 -7.02 9.19
C PRO A 57 -4.80 -7.26 8.18
N GLU A 58 -5.59 -8.32 8.38
CA GLU A 58 -6.79 -8.61 7.57
C GLU A 58 -7.77 -7.44 7.48
N ARG A 59 -7.88 -6.65 8.55
CA ARG A 59 -8.75 -5.46 8.61
C ARG A 59 -8.39 -4.35 7.62
N LEU A 60 -7.24 -4.41 6.94
CA LEU A 60 -6.94 -3.47 5.84
C LEU A 60 -7.97 -3.55 4.72
N SER A 61 -8.56 -4.72 4.49
CA SER A 61 -9.63 -4.90 3.51
C SER A 61 -10.94 -4.18 3.87
N SER A 62 -11.12 -3.75 5.12
CA SER A 62 -12.28 -2.99 5.58
C SER A 62 -12.18 -1.48 5.36
N GLY A 63 -11.08 -1.01 4.78
CA GLY A 63 -10.90 0.40 4.42
C GLY A 63 -11.94 0.85 3.40
N GLN A 64 -12.42 2.08 3.53
CA GLN A 64 -13.35 2.69 2.57
C GLN A 64 -12.61 3.70 1.70
N TRP A 65 -12.90 3.67 0.41
CA TRP A 65 -12.38 4.67 -0.51
C TRP A 65 -12.99 6.03 -0.22
N ILE A 66 -12.15 7.05 -0.22
CA ILE A 66 -12.55 8.45 -0.08
C ILE A 66 -12.09 9.24 -1.29
N GLY A 67 -12.86 10.22 -1.69
CA GLY A 67 -12.54 11.04 -2.86
C GLY A 67 -13.43 12.24 -2.98
N ALA A 68 -13.19 13.04 -4.00
CA ALA A 68 -14.08 14.10 -4.42
C ALA A 68 -14.86 13.67 -5.68
N ILE A 69 -16.16 13.89 -5.68
CA ILE A 69 -17.00 13.68 -6.87
C ILE A 69 -16.81 14.89 -7.78
N THR A 70 -16.41 14.66 -9.02
CA THR A 70 -16.29 15.68 -10.05
C THR A 70 -17.39 15.52 -11.10
N ARG A 71 -17.76 16.59 -11.79
CA ARG A 71 -18.73 16.52 -12.89
C ARG A 71 -18.26 15.59 -13.99
N GLN A 72 -16.97 15.56 -14.27
CA GLN A 72 -16.39 14.70 -15.27
C GLN A 72 -16.60 13.22 -14.92
N ASN A 73 -16.42 12.84 -13.67
CA ASN A 73 -16.66 11.48 -13.20
C ASN A 73 -18.13 11.07 -13.31
N ALA A 74 -19.05 12.01 -13.07
CA ALA A 74 -20.48 11.76 -13.19
C ALA A 74 -20.96 11.55 -14.64
N HIS A 75 -20.24 12.05 -15.63
CA HIS A 75 -20.58 11.95 -17.05
C HIS A 75 -19.83 10.86 -17.79
N LEU A 76 -18.82 10.24 -17.19
CA LEU A 76 -18.11 9.14 -17.82
C LEU A 76 -18.95 7.86 -17.74
N PRO A 77 -19.21 7.20 -18.88
CA PRO A 77 -19.93 5.93 -18.88
C PRO A 77 -19.20 4.88 -18.02
N GLU A 78 -19.95 4.17 -17.20
CA GLU A 78 -19.39 3.06 -16.41
C GLU A 78 -18.75 2.01 -17.32
N GLY A 79 -17.63 1.47 -16.90
CA GLY A 79 -16.92 0.36 -17.56
C GLY A 79 -16.14 0.74 -18.82
N ARG A 80 -16.03 2.00 -19.20
CA ARG A 80 -15.18 2.39 -20.33
C ARG A 80 -13.70 2.44 -19.93
N LYS A 81 -12.88 1.73 -20.72
CA LYS A 81 -11.43 1.81 -20.63
C LYS A 81 -10.95 2.99 -21.45
N PHE A 82 -10.39 4.00 -20.82
CA PHE A 82 -9.87 5.20 -21.47
C PHE A 82 -8.44 5.02 -22.01
N HIS A 83 -8.16 3.88 -22.66
CA HIS A 83 -6.83 3.60 -23.20
C HIS A 83 -6.87 3.35 -24.70
N GLY A 84 -5.90 3.90 -25.42
CA GLY A 84 -5.69 3.61 -26.84
C GLY A 84 -6.79 4.15 -27.74
N GLY A 85 -7.43 3.27 -28.52
CA GLY A 85 -8.40 3.65 -29.55
C GLY A 85 -9.68 4.33 -29.04
N GLU A 86 -10.09 4.10 -27.80
CA GLU A 86 -11.29 4.70 -27.23
C GLU A 86 -11.17 6.23 -27.11
N LEU A 87 -9.98 6.74 -26.78
CA LEU A 87 -9.73 8.19 -26.69
C LEU A 87 -9.84 8.90 -28.05
N LYS A 88 -9.80 8.16 -29.15
CA LYS A 88 -9.93 8.72 -30.52
C LYS A 88 -11.38 8.97 -30.91
N LYS A 89 -12.35 8.43 -30.18
CA LYS A 89 -13.77 8.65 -30.47
C LYS A 89 -14.13 10.08 -30.08
N PRO A 90 -14.78 10.85 -30.99
CA PRO A 90 -15.07 12.28 -30.75
C PRO A 90 -15.85 12.55 -29.45
N GLU A 91 -16.83 11.71 -29.14
CA GLU A 91 -17.66 11.82 -27.93
C GLU A 91 -16.85 11.56 -26.65
N VAL A 92 -15.91 10.61 -26.67
CA VAL A 92 -15.03 10.32 -25.54
C VAL A 92 -14.00 11.43 -25.36
N LYS A 93 -13.46 11.94 -26.45
CA LYS A 93 -12.55 13.07 -26.46
C LYS A 93 -13.24 14.32 -25.90
N ALA A 94 -14.43 14.63 -26.39
CA ALA A 94 -15.20 15.79 -25.90
C ALA A 94 -15.53 15.67 -24.41
N ALA A 95 -15.91 14.49 -23.93
CA ALA A 95 -16.15 14.25 -22.50
C ALA A 95 -14.88 14.41 -21.65
N TRP A 96 -13.76 13.98 -22.17
CA TRP A 96 -12.43 14.11 -21.50
C TRP A 96 -11.94 15.57 -21.50
N GLU A 97 -12.17 16.30 -22.59
CA GLU A 97 -11.75 17.69 -22.75
C GLU A 97 -12.73 18.68 -22.11
N ALA A 98 -13.93 18.22 -21.77
CA ALA A 98 -14.90 19.05 -21.04
C ALA A 98 -14.24 19.63 -19.79
N VAL A 99 -14.37 20.95 -19.64
CA VAL A 99 -13.69 21.69 -18.58
C VAL A 99 -14.38 21.43 -17.24
N ASP A 100 -14.03 20.34 -16.58
CA ASP A 100 -14.19 20.22 -15.14
C ASP A 100 -12.87 20.57 -14.47
N THR A 101 -12.77 21.81 -14.03
CA THR A 101 -11.55 22.30 -13.37
C THR A 101 -11.24 21.57 -12.07
N LEU A 102 -12.21 20.88 -11.46
CA LEU A 102 -12.02 20.08 -10.26
C LEU A 102 -11.39 18.72 -10.57
N ALA A 103 -11.76 18.09 -11.69
CA ALA A 103 -11.21 16.81 -12.10
C ALA A 103 -9.70 16.86 -12.39
N LYS A 104 -9.18 18.03 -12.73
CA LYS A 104 -7.76 18.25 -13.05
C LYS A 104 -6.96 18.86 -11.91
N LYS A 105 -7.58 19.06 -10.75
CA LYS A 105 -6.90 19.61 -9.57
C LYS A 105 -6.59 18.52 -8.56
N SER A 106 -5.45 18.66 -7.92
CA SER A 106 -5.17 17.88 -6.72
C SER A 106 -6.20 18.19 -5.64
N ILE A 107 -6.68 17.17 -4.98
CA ILE A 107 -7.64 17.29 -3.87
C ILE A 107 -6.90 17.18 -2.54
N CYS A 108 -7.35 17.90 -1.54
CA CYS A 108 -6.86 17.76 -0.18
C CYS A 108 -7.94 17.13 0.68
N LEU A 109 -7.64 15.96 1.22
CA LEU A 109 -8.50 15.22 2.14
C LEU A 109 -7.92 15.37 3.55
N ARG A 110 -8.74 15.78 4.51
CA ARG A 110 -8.31 16.01 5.88
C ARG A 110 -9.27 15.36 6.87
N ARG A 111 -8.70 14.71 7.87
CA ARG A 111 -9.45 14.21 9.03
C ARG A 111 -8.69 14.52 10.32
N THR A 112 -9.42 14.96 11.32
CA THR A 112 -8.91 15.06 12.70
C THR A 112 -9.32 13.81 13.47
N PHE A 113 -8.42 13.27 14.27
CA PHE A 113 -8.68 12.14 15.15
C PHE A 113 -7.96 12.36 16.47
N GLN A 114 -8.47 11.74 17.52
CA GLN A 114 -7.86 11.75 18.83
C GLN A 114 -7.19 10.41 19.12
N VAL A 115 -6.08 10.47 19.80
CA VAL A 115 -5.31 9.28 20.20
C VAL A 115 -5.30 9.23 21.73
N GLY A 116 -5.96 8.24 22.29
CA GLY A 116 -6.02 8.11 23.77
C GLY A 116 -7.32 7.54 24.27
N ASP A 117 -8.37 8.29 24.35
CA ASP A 117 -9.66 7.80 24.86
C ASP A 117 -10.58 7.46 23.69
N ALA A 118 -10.65 6.17 23.36
CA ALA A 118 -11.50 5.71 22.28
C ALA A 118 -12.91 5.47 22.80
N THR A 119 -13.82 6.37 22.49
CA THR A 119 -15.25 6.10 22.53
C THR A 119 -15.86 5.79 21.17
N GLU A 120 -15.13 6.03 20.07
CA GLU A 120 -15.60 5.63 18.73
C GLU A 120 -14.44 5.12 17.88
N GLY A 121 -14.38 3.80 17.66
CA GLY A 121 -13.45 3.18 16.72
C GLY A 121 -12.47 2.13 17.27
N GLY A 122 -12.74 1.55 18.40
CA GLY A 122 -12.22 0.21 18.71
C GLY A 122 -10.78 0.07 19.14
N THR A 123 -10.14 1.07 19.71
CA THR A 123 -8.90 0.86 20.45
C THR A 123 -9.17 0.96 21.95
N ASN A 124 -9.32 -0.18 22.62
CA ASN A 124 -9.37 -0.29 24.09
C ASN A 124 -8.03 0.17 24.69
N ARG A 125 -7.81 1.47 24.78
CA ARG A 125 -6.66 2.00 25.49
C ARG A 125 -7.02 2.30 26.92
N LYS A 126 -6.33 1.66 27.84
CA LYS A 126 -6.40 2.04 29.26
C LYS A 126 -5.80 3.44 29.42
N PRO A 127 -6.41 4.34 30.20
CA PRO A 127 -5.86 5.66 30.48
C PRO A 127 -4.40 5.59 30.93
N GLY A 128 -3.57 6.50 30.47
CA GLY A 128 -2.16 6.61 30.90
C GLY A 128 -1.13 5.80 30.11
N LYS A 129 -1.51 5.06 29.07
CA LYS A 129 -0.52 4.36 28.22
C LYS A 129 0.06 5.29 27.17
N LYS A 130 1.39 5.40 27.14
CA LYS A 130 2.13 6.12 26.09
C LYS A 130 2.07 5.35 24.77
N ILE A 131 1.89 6.08 23.64
CA ILE A 131 2.07 5.51 22.32
C ILE A 131 3.55 5.25 22.13
N VAL A 132 3.89 4.01 21.83
CA VAL A 132 5.26 3.60 21.52
C VAL A 132 5.49 3.62 20.01
N GLU A 133 4.47 3.23 19.26
CA GLU A 133 4.54 3.13 17.81
C GLU A 133 3.15 3.32 17.19
N ALA A 134 3.11 3.94 16.02
CA ALA A 134 1.93 4.04 15.19
C ALA A 134 2.30 3.72 13.74
N THR A 135 1.45 2.98 13.05
CA THR A 135 1.66 2.63 11.65
C THR A 135 0.48 3.11 10.82
N ALA A 136 0.76 3.85 9.76
CA ALA A 136 -0.23 4.26 8.79
C ALA A 136 -0.09 3.44 7.51
N TYR A 137 -1.22 2.90 7.04
CA TYR A 137 -1.34 2.25 5.73
C TYR A 137 -2.13 3.18 4.82
N VAL A 138 -1.51 3.62 3.74
CA VAL A 138 -2.11 4.58 2.82
C VAL A 138 -2.11 4.00 1.41
N CYS A 139 -3.29 3.93 0.80
CA CYS A 139 -3.49 3.48 -0.56
C CYS A 139 -4.10 4.63 -1.38
N GLY A 140 -3.52 4.96 -2.52
CA GLY A 140 -4.03 5.97 -3.45
C GLY A 140 -4.21 5.40 -4.84
N LEU A 141 -5.35 5.70 -5.49
CA LEU A 141 -5.53 5.48 -6.92
C LEU A 141 -4.99 6.72 -7.65
N GLY A 142 -3.67 6.86 -7.65
CA GLY A 142 -2.91 8.01 -8.09
C GLY A 142 -1.88 8.42 -7.05
N PHE A 143 -1.07 9.42 -7.39
CA PHE A 143 -0.04 9.91 -6.47
C PHE A 143 -0.66 10.72 -5.33
N TYR A 144 -0.08 10.57 -4.16
CA TYR A 144 -0.49 11.35 -2.99
C TYR A 144 0.72 11.80 -2.18
N GLU A 145 0.52 12.81 -1.38
CA GLU A 145 1.39 13.18 -0.28
C GLU A 145 0.65 12.99 1.04
N PHE A 146 1.26 12.31 1.97
CA PHE A 146 0.70 12.07 3.31
C PHE A 146 1.36 12.99 4.32
N SER A 147 0.54 13.72 5.06
CA SER A 147 1.00 14.61 6.11
C SER A 147 0.29 14.34 7.43
N LEU A 148 0.99 14.46 8.52
CA LEU A 148 0.45 14.37 9.88
C LEU A 148 0.82 15.63 10.65
N ASN A 149 -0.19 16.32 11.19
CA ASN A 149 -0.02 17.60 11.91
C ASN A 149 0.78 18.64 11.10
N GLY A 150 0.52 18.72 9.78
CA GLY A 150 1.16 19.66 8.88
C GLY A 150 2.59 19.31 8.47
N LYS A 151 3.09 18.14 8.82
CA LYS A 151 4.41 17.66 8.41
C LYS A 151 4.27 16.47 7.46
N LYS A 152 5.00 16.50 6.34
CA LYS A 152 5.08 15.36 5.42
C LYS A 152 5.63 14.14 6.16
N VAL A 153 4.99 13.01 5.94
CA VAL A 153 5.41 11.70 6.47
C VAL A 153 6.04 10.89 5.35
N GLY A 154 7.23 10.37 5.61
CA GLY A 154 8.02 9.68 4.59
C GLY A 154 8.80 10.65 3.70
N ASN A 155 9.62 10.09 2.84
CA ASN A 155 10.49 10.82 1.91
C ASN A 155 10.27 10.42 0.45
N SER A 156 9.22 9.64 0.18
CA SER A 156 8.89 9.21 -1.17
C SER A 156 8.20 10.32 -1.94
N GLU A 157 8.57 10.45 -3.22
CA GLU A 157 7.86 11.23 -4.21
C GLU A 157 7.14 10.27 -5.17
N PHE A 158 6.04 10.73 -5.77
CA PHE A 158 5.25 9.92 -6.72
C PHE A 158 4.82 8.54 -6.17
N ALA A 159 4.37 8.51 -4.93
CA ALA A 159 3.88 7.31 -4.28
C ALA A 159 2.34 7.20 -4.37
N PRO A 160 1.77 6.00 -4.43
CA PRO A 160 2.40 4.70 -4.58
C PRO A 160 2.90 4.46 -6.01
N LEU A 161 3.55 3.31 -6.25
CA LEU A 161 3.83 2.87 -7.62
C LEU A 161 2.52 2.68 -8.39
N TRP A 162 2.54 3.05 -9.66
CA TRP A 162 1.39 2.87 -10.53
C TRP A 162 1.18 1.39 -10.85
N SER A 163 -0.09 0.99 -10.95
CA SER A 163 -0.49 -0.39 -11.24
C SER A 163 -1.76 -0.41 -12.11
N ASP A 164 -2.13 -1.58 -12.59
CA ASP A 164 -3.45 -1.81 -13.18
C ASP A 164 -4.46 -1.92 -12.01
N TYR A 165 -5.18 -0.84 -11.73
CA TYR A 165 -6.07 -0.74 -10.57
C TYR A 165 -7.24 -1.73 -10.60
N ASP A 166 -7.57 -2.28 -11.76
CA ASP A 166 -8.56 -3.35 -11.87
C ASP A 166 -8.06 -4.69 -11.31
N LYS A 167 -6.75 -4.84 -11.17
CA LYS A 167 -6.11 -6.09 -10.71
C LYS A 167 -5.36 -5.94 -9.41
N THR A 168 -4.66 -4.83 -9.22
CA THR A 168 -3.76 -4.65 -8.08
C THR A 168 -3.70 -3.19 -7.68
N VAL A 169 -3.82 -2.93 -6.40
CA VAL A 169 -3.54 -1.63 -5.81
C VAL A 169 -2.41 -1.76 -4.80
N TYR A 170 -1.50 -0.80 -4.84
CA TYR A 170 -0.41 -0.74 -3.88
C TYR A 170 -0.76 0.20 -2.72
N TYR A 171 -0.25 -0.13 -1.57
CA TYR A 171 -0.28 0.76 -0.41
C TYR A 171 1.13 0.98 0.10
N ASN A 172 1.34 2.11 0.74
CA ASN A 172 2.56 2.42 1.45
C ASN A 172 2.32 2.30 2.95
N THR A 173 3.38 1.95 3.66
CA THR A 173 3.39 1.86 5.12
C THR A 173 4.32 2.92 5.68
N TYR A 174 3.84 3.69 6.62
CA TYR A 174 4.56 4.76 7.30
C TYR A 174 4.61 4.55 8.79
#